data_0e1dff14ed51e43e34023149294a75c7
#
_entry.id   0e1dff14ed51e43e34023149294a75c7
#
_cell.length_a   1.000
_cell.length_b   1.000
_cell.length_c   1.000
_cell.angle_alpha   90.00
_cell.angle_beta   90.00
_cell.angle_gamma   90.00
#
_symmetry.space_group_name_H-M   'P 1'
#
loop_
_entity.id
_entity.type
_entity.pdbx_description
1 polymer ?
#
loop_
_entity_poly.entity_id
_entity_poly.type
_entity_poly.pdbx_seq_one_letter_code
_entity_poly.pdbx_strand_id
1 'polypeptide(L)'
;TENVANADYERVMREYATAGNQLIVGEVFGVEKAARNVAKDFPKTAFLMGSSLKPQAPNFSVFDNYIQEPAYLTGMIAGGMTKTNKIGMVGGFPIPEVNRLMNAFMAGAREVNPKVEFSVSFINSWFDPPKAKEAAFAMIDKGADIMYAERFGVSDAAKERGKLAIG
;
A
#
# COMPACT_ATOMS: atom_id res chain seq x y z
N THR A 1 -9.32 6.51 -17.83
CA THR A 1 -8.76 7.62 -17.02
C THR A 1 -7.75 7.05 -16.04
N GLU A 2 -6.58 7.64 -15.97
CA GLU A 2 -5.48 7.23 -15.10
C GLU A 2 -5.17 8.36 -14.10
N ASN A 3 -4.59 7.98 -12.96
CA ASN A 3 -4.10 8.92 -11.94
C ASN A 3 -5.17 9.92 -11.43
N VAL A 4 -6.38 9.43 -11.19
CA VAL A 4 -7.45 10.25 -10.60
C VAL A 4 -7.12 10.56 -9.14
N ALA A 5 -7.05 11.83 -8.79
CA ALA A 5 -6.84 12.25 -7.41
C ALA A 5 -8.00 11.76 -6.51
N ASN A 6 -7.71 11.42 -5.25
CA ASN A 6 -8.73 10.93 -4.31
C ASN A 6 -9.93 11.87 -4.18
N ALA A 7 -9.69 13.20 -4.22
CA ALA A 7 -10.74 14.20 -4.14
C ALA A 7 -11.69 14.20 -5.36
N ASP A 8 -11.20 13.79 -6.53
CA ASP A 8 -11.97 13.76 -7.78
C ASP A 8 -12.61 12.40 -8.06
N TYR A 9 -12.22 11.35 -7.34
CA TYR A 9 -12.58 9.99 -7.66
C TYR A 9 -14.10 9.76 -7.69
N GLU A 10 -14.82 10.29 -6.71
CA GLU A 10 -16.28 10.20 -6.66
C GLU A 10 -16.92 10.88 -7.88
N ARG A 11 -16.48 12.05 -8.24
CA ARG A 11 -16.97 12.79 -9.40
C ARG A 11 -16.78 12.01 -10.69
N VAL A 12 -15.57 11.49 -10.92
CA VAL A 12 -15.23 10.71 -12.12
C VAL A 12 -16.06 9.42 -12.20
N MET A 13 -16.23 8.70 -11.09
CA MET A 13 -17.09 7.52 -11.08
C MET A 13 -18.54 7.85 -11.44
N ARG A 14 -19.08 8.96 -10.90
CA ARG A 14 -20.45 9.43 -11.21
C ARG A 14 -20.58 9.82 -12.68
N GLU A 15 -19.59 10.48 -13.25
CA GLU A 15 -19.57 10.83 -14.66
C GLU A 15 -19.64 9.59 -15.56
N TYR A 16 -18.85 8.55 -15.28
CA TYR A 16 -18.90 7.29 -16.02
C TYR A 16 -20.24 6.57 -15.87
N ALA A 17 -20.79 6.51 -14.66
CA ALA A 17 -22.09 5.88 -14.44
C ALA A 17 -23.22 6.65 -15.13
N THR A 18 -23.21 7.99 -15.10
CA THR A 18 -24.17 8.85 -15.77
C THR A 18 -24.08 8.76 -17.29
N ALA A 19 -22.88 8.55 -17.84
CA ALA A 19 -22.64 8.31 -19.26
C ALA A 19 -23.18 6.97 -19.77
N GLY A 20 -23.78 6.14 -18.89
CA GLY A 20 -24.42 4.89 -19.25
C GLY A 20 -23.47 3.68 -19.34
N ASN A 21 -22.28 3.79 -18.77
CA ASN A 21 -21.39 2.62 -18.67
C ASN A 21 -22.04 1.54 -17.78
N GLN A 22 -22.09 0.32 -18.29
CA GLN A 22 -22.69 -0.82 -17.60
C GLN A 22 -21.75 -1.44 -16.58
N LEU A 23 -20.44 -1.31 -16.76
CA LEU A 23 -19.40 -1.79 -15.88
C LEU A 23 -18.33 -0.71 -15.68
N ILE A 24 -17.97 -0.47 -14.43
CA ILE A 24 -16.86 0.40 -14.03
C ILE A 24 -15.86 -0.45 -13.25
N VAL A 25 -14.61 -0.43 -13.69
CA VAL A 25 -13.50 -1.14 -13.05
C VAL A 25 -12.49 -0.13 -12.53
N GLY A 26 -11.99 -0.33 -11.31
CA GLY A 26 -11.02 0.57 -10.71
C GLY A 26 -10.44 0.05 -9.40
N GLU A 27 -9.66 0.88 -8.74
CA GLU A 27 -9.12 0.61 -7.41
C GLU A 27 -9.63 1.66 -6.41
N VAL A 28 -10.06 1.23 -5.24
CA VAL A 28 -10.73 2.12 -4.26
C VAL A 28 -10.09 2.10 -2.87
N PHE A 29 -8.91 1.53 -2.73
CA PHE A 29 -8.22 1.37 -1.43
C PHE A 29 -8.15 2.66 -0.60
N GLY A 30 -7.98 3.83 -1.24
CA GLY A 30 -7.95 5.13 -0.58
C GLY A 30 -9.29 5.90 -0.57
N VAL A 31 -10.34 5.39 -1.25
CA VAL A 31 -11.61 6.12 -1.50
C VAL A 31 -12.86 5.24 -1.32
N GLU A 32 -12.75 4.20 -0.53
CA GLU A 32 -13.77 3.17 -0.30
C GLU A 32 -15.18 3.72 -0.07
N LYS A 33 -15.32 4.68 0.84
CA LYS A 33 -16.63 5.23 1.22
C LYS A 33 -17.29 5.96 0.04
N ALA A 34 -16.54 6.78 -0.67
CA ALA A 34 -17.03 7.54 -1.82
C ALA A 34 -17.48 6.59 -2.93
N ALA A 35 -16.65 5.62 -3.31
CA ALA A 35 -16.96 4.65 -4.34
C ALA A 35 -18.23 3.83 -4.03
N ARG A 36 -18.39 3.38 -2.78
CA ARG A 36 -19.56 2.60 -2.34
C ARG A 36 -20.84 3.43 -2.32
N ASN A 37 -20.76 4.72 -2.05
CA ASN A 37 -21.91 5.63 -2.15
C ASN A 37 -22.33 5.78 -3.62
N VAL A 38 -21.39 5.97 -4.54
CA VAL A 38 -21.70 6.01 -5.97
C VAL A 38 -22.42 4.74 -6.42
N ALA A 39 -21.93 3.56 -6.01
CA ALA A 39 -22.56 2.30 -6.38
C ALA A 39 -24.03 2.18 -5.90
N LYS A 40 -24.36 2.72 -4.72
CA LYS A 40 -25.75 2.78 -4.22
C LYS A 40 -26.65 3.64 -5.10
N ASP A 41 -26.12 4.79 -5.58
CA ASP A 41 -26.87 5.74 -6.38
C ASP A 41 -27.09 5.26 -7.83
N PHE A 42 -26.26 4.30 -8.28
CA PHE A 42 -26.32 3.73 -9.64
C PHE A 42 -26.51 2.21 -9.64
N PRO A 43 -27.67 1.69 -9.17
CA PRO A 43 -27.87 0.26 -8.95
C PRO A 43 -27.88 -0.59 -10.23
N LYS A 44 -28.00 0.05 -11.41
CA LYS A 44 -27.96 -0.63 -12.72
C LYS A 44 -26.55 -0.71 -13.32
N THR A 45 -25.57 -0.06 -12.75
CA THR A 45 -24.15 -0.13 -13.13
C THR A 45 -23.45 -1.14 -12.25
N ALA A 46 -22.72 -2.07 -12.84
CA ALA A 46 -21.85 -2.99 -12.11
C ALA A 46 -20.50 -2.30 -11.78
N PHE A 47 -20.01 -2.51 -10.57
CA PHE A 47 -18.71 -2.00 -10.12
C PHE A 47 -17.82 -3.20 -9.74
N LEU A 48 -16.62 -3.28 -10.32
CA LEU A 48 -15.59 -4.27 -9.98
C LEU A 48 -14.35 -3.53 -9.49
N MET A 49 -14.09 -3.55 -8.19
CA MET A 49 -13.14 -2.65 -7.55
C MET A 49 -12.05 -3.39 -6.79
N GLY A 50 -10.80 -2.97 -6.97
CA GLY A 50 -9.69 -3.37 -6.11
C GLY A 50 -9.93 -2.82 -4.70
N SER A 51 -10.10 -3.72 -3.72
CA SER A 51 -10.46 -3.38 -2.35
C SER A 51 -10.06 -4.49 -1.38
N SER A 52 -9.61 -4.12 -0.19
CA SER A 52 -9.40 -5.05 0.92
C SER A 52 -10.67 -5.28 1.78
N LEU A 53 -11.77 -4.62 1.47
CA LEU A 53 -13.05 -4.76 2.17
C LEU A 53 -13.99 -5.74 1.43
N LYS A 54 -15.03 -6.20 2.13
CA LYS A 54 -16.02 -7.12 1.56
C LYS A 54 -16.83 -6.45 0.43
N PRO A 55 -17.35 -7.22 -0.54
CA PRO A 55 -18.26 -6.71 -1.55
C PRO A 55 -19.52 -6.10 -0.92
N GLN A 56 -20.23 -5.26 -1.68
CA GLN A 56 -21.50 -4.63 -1.28
C GLN A 56 -22.57 -4.95 -2.31
N ALA A 57 -23.61 -5.67 -1.90
CA ALA A 57 -24.76 -5.92 -2.77
C ALA A 57 -25.49 -4.60 -3.11
N PRO A 58 -26.18 -4.52 -4.28
CA PRO A 58 -26.28 -5.61 -5.26
C PRO A 58 -25.20 -5.59 -6.36
N ASN A 59 -24.41 -4.51 -6.49
CA ASN A 59 -23.67 -4.20 -7.71
C ASN A 59 -22.18 -3.81 -7.50
N PHE A 60 -21.66 -3.96 -6.29
CA PHE A 60 -20.25 -3.65 -5.99
C PHE A 60 -19.49 -4.94 -5.63
N SER A 61 -18.78 -5.50 -6.60
CA SER A 61 -17.87 -6.63 -6.44
C SER A 61 -16.45 -6.14 -6.19
N VAL A 62 -15.67 -6.96 -5.51
CA VAL A 62 -14.28 -6.62 -5.18
C VAL A 62 -13.31 -7.70 -5.65
N PHE A 63 -12.08 -7.29 -5.93
CA PHE A 63 -10.94 -8.18 -6.11
C PHE A 63 -9.78 -7.71 -5.25
N ASP A 64 -8.93 -8.64 -4.85
CA ASP A 64 -7.70 -8.39 -4.10
C ASP A 64 -6.65 -9.43 -4.52
N ASN A 65 -5.38 -9.08 -4.48
CA ASN A 65 -4.28 -9.96 -4.87
C ASN A 65 -3.56 -10.61 -3.68
N TYR A 66 -4.04 -10.39 -2.46
CA TYR A 66 -3.49 -10.97 -1.22
C TYR A 66 -1.97 -10.79 -1.04
N ILE A 67 -1.46 -9.65 -1.48
CA ILE A 67 -0.03 -9.32 -1.49
C ILE A 67 0.62 -9.34 -0.08
N GLN A 68 -0.17 -9.39 0.98
CA GLN A 68 0.35 -9.61 2.33
C GLN A 68 1.01 -10.98 2.51
N GLU A 69 0.66 -12.00 1.72
CA GLU A 69 1.28 -13.32 1.81
C GLU A 69 2.76 -13.28 1.40
N PRO A 70 3.14 -12.76 0.20
CA PRO A 70 4.54 -12.55 -0.11
C PRO A 70 5.22 -11.52 0.81
N ALA A 71 4.51 -10.50 1.32
CA ALA A 71 5.07 -9.57 2.28
C ALA A 71 5.52 -10.27 3.57
N TYR A 72 4.76 -11.25 4.06
CA TYR A 72 5.16 -12.07 5.20
C TYR A 72 6.46 -12.85 4.93
N LEU A 73 6.56 -13.51 3.76
CA LEU A 73 7.75 -14.26 3.38
C LEU A 73 8.99 -13.36 3.22
N THR A 74 8.81 -12.18 2.61
CA THR A 74 9.91 -11.20 2.51
C THR A 74 10.31 -10.64 3.87
N GLY A 75 9.37 -10.56 4.82
CA GLY A 75 9.64 -10.27 6.22
C GLY A 75 10.55 -11.31 6.87
N MET A 76 10.29 -12.60 6.68
CA MET A 76 11.16 -13.68 7.19
C MET A 76 12.59 -13.54 6.65
N ILE A 77 12.73 -13.23 5.36
CA ILE A 77 14.05 -13.01 4.74
C ILE A 77 14.74 -11.80 5.41
N ALA A 78 14.04 -10.68 5.56
CA ALA A 78 14.58 -9.47 6.17
C ALA A 78 15.01 -9.73 7.63
N GLY A 79 14.17 -10.40 8.42
CA GLY A 79 14.47 -10.76 9.80
C GLY A 79 15.71 -11.64 9.95
N GLY A 80 15.91 -12.59 9.01
CA GLY A 80 17.10 -13.46 8.98
C GLY A 80 18.37 -12.76 8.48
N MET A 81 18.24 -11.74 7.65
CA MET A 81 19.38 -11.05 7.02
C MET A 81 19.89 -9.83 7.79
N THR A 82 19.04 -9.17 8.58
CA THR A 82 19.45 -7.97 9.32
C THR A 82 20.61 -8.25 10.27
N LYS A 83 21.55 -7.32 10.36
CA LYS A 83 22.70 -7.35 11.27
C LYS A 83 22.52 -6.42 12.45
N THR A 84 21.74 -5.37 12.29
CA THR A 84 21.48 -4.36 13.32
C THR A 84 20.21 -4.63 14.11
N ASN A 85 19.38 -5.59 13.69
CA ASN A 85 18.00 -5.81 14.14
C ASN A 85 17.08 -4.59 13.92
N LYS A 86 17.45 -3.65 13.05
CA LYS A 86 16.65 -2.46 12.75
C LYS A 86 16.24 -2.46 11.28
N ILE A 87 14.93 -2.44 11.04
CA ILE A 87 14.34 -2.41 9.71
C ILE A 87 13.52 -1.14 9.55
N GLY A 88 13.76 -0.40 8.48
CA GLY A 88 12.97 0.77 8.10
C GLY A 88 11.86 0.39 7.13
N MET A 89 10.69 1.03 7.26
CA MET A 89 9.53 0.79 6.41
C MET A 89 8.93 2.11 5.97
N VAL A 90 8.81 2.33 4.67
CA VAL A 90 8.22 3.56 4.11
C VAL A 90 7.01 3.20 3.28
N GLY A 91 5.84 3.68 3.69
CA GLY A 91 4.58 3.46 3.02
C GLY A 91 3.94 4.73 2.47
N GLY A 92 2.96 4.58 1.58
CA GLY A 92 2.22 5.68 0.98
C GLY A 92 1.27 6.33 1.98
N PHE A 93 0.23 5.63 2.37
CA PHE A 93 -0.81 6.10 3.30
C PHE A 93 -1.09 5.03 4.37
N PRO A 94 -1.49 5.43 5.59
CA PRO A 94 -1.87 4.50 6.66
C PRO A 94 -3.29 3.96 6.46
N ILE A 95 -3.56 3.36 5.30
CA ILE A 95 -4.85 2.73 4.96
C ILE A 95 -4.81 1.22 5.26
N PRO A 96 -5.98 0.55 5.37
CA PRO A 96 -6.05 -0.87 5.73
C PRO A 96 -5.17 -1.78 4.86
N GLU A 97 -5.11 -1.55 3.56
CA GLU A 97 -4.31 -2.35 2.63
C GLU A 97 -2.81 -2.21 2.94
N VAL A 98 -2.27 -1.00 3.01
CA VAL A 98 -0.85 -0.76 3.30
C VAL A 98 -0.48 -1.25 4.71
N ASN A 99 -1.34 -1.01 5.69
CA ASN A 99 -1.14 -1.51 7.06
C ASN A 99 -1.11 -3.04 7.10
N ARG A 100 -1.96 -3.72 6.32
CA ARG A 100 -1.96 -5.18 6.20
C ARG A 100 -0.62 -5.71 5.68
N LEU A 101 -0.06 -5.08 4.63
CA LEU A 101 1.25 -5.44 4.07
C LEU A 101 2.36 -5.27 5.11
N MET A 102 2.42 -4.11 5.75
CA MET A 102 3.45 -3.81 6.75
C MET A 102 3.35 -4.74 7.96
N ASN A 103 2.14 -5.01 8.45
CA ASN A 103 1.94 -5.93 9.57
C ASN A 103 2.33 -7.36 9.23
N ALA A 104 2.03 -7.84 8.02
CA ALA A 104 2.44 -9.16 7.55
C ALA A 104 3.97 -9.26 7.47
N PHE A 105 4.63 -8.27 6.88
CA PHE A 105 6.09 -8.19 6.85
C PHE A 105 6.71 -8.21 8.25
N MET A 106 6.20 -7.39 9.17
CA MET A 106 6.68 -7.35 10.55
C MET A 106 6.48 -8.69 11.26
N ALA A 107 5.34 -9.36 11.04
CA ALA A 107 5.06 -10.68 11.61
C ALA A 107 6.08 -11.72 11.11
N GLY A 108 6.31 -11.79 9.80
CA GLY A 108 7.30 -12.69 9.22
C GLY A 108 8.72 -12.43 9.74
N ALA A 109 9.13 -11.17 9.85
CA ALA A 109 10.45 -10.84 10.38
C ALA A 109 10.62 -11.25 11.85
N ARG A 110 9.60 -11.04 12.67
CA ARG A 110 9.62 -11.41 14.10
C ARG A 110 9.58 -12.92 14.32
N GLU A 111 9.00 -13.68 13.42
CA GLU A 111 8.97 -15.15 13.53
C GLU A 111 10.38 -15.74 13.50
N VAL A 112 11.26 -15.20 12.66
CA VAL A 112 12.64 -15.69 12.53
C VAL A 112 13.62 -14.91 13.41
N ASN A 113 13.31 -13.68 13.79
CA ASN A 113 14.13 -12.82 14.62
C ASN A 113 13.28 -11.97 15.57
N PRO A 114 12.96 -12.45 16.78
CA PRO A 114 12.15 -11.70 17.74
C PRO A 114 12.76 -10.37 18.23
N LYS A 115 14.05 -10.12 17.94
CA LYS A 115 14.74 -8.88 18.37
C LYS A 115 14.58 -7.72 17.39
N VAL A 116 13.91 -7.94 16.24
CA VAL A 116 13.79 -6.91 15.21
C VAL A 116 12.93 -5.74 15.69
N GLU A 117 13.49 -4.55 15.54
CA GLU A 117 12.83 -3.26 15.75
C GLU A 117 12.46 -2.64 14.41
N PHE A 118 11.29 -1.99 14.36
CA PHE A 118 10.79 -1.37 13.14
C PHE A 118 10.63 0.13 13.31
N SER A 119 11.07 0.88 12.29
CA SER A 119 10.74 2.28 12.10
C SER A 119 9.80 2.40 10.91
N VAL A 120 8.63 3.02 11.08
CA VAL A 120 7.61 3.16 10.03
C VAL A 120 7.37 4.63 9.75
N SER A 121 7.27 5.00 8.48
CA SER A 121 6.87 6.34 8.02
C SER A 121 5.90 6.24 6.86
N PHE A 122 4.92 7.14 6.83
CA PHE A 122 4.00 7.32 5.70
C PHE A 122 4.27 8.67 5.04
N ILE A 123 4.45 8.67 3.73
CA ILE A 123 4.76 9.88 2.98
C ILE A 123 3.52 10.68 2.58
N ASN A 124 2.32 10.13 2.81
CA ASN A 124 1.04 10.71 2.41
C ASN A 124 0.97 11.03 0.91
N SER A 125 1.55 10.17 0.09
CA SER A 125 1.51 10.21 -1.38
C SER A 125 1.62 8.80 -1.94
N TRP A 126 0.97 8.56 -3.09
CA TRP A 126 1.17 7.32 -3.83
C TRP A 126 2.44 7.35 -4.68
N PHE A 127 2.87 8.54 -5.09
CA PHE A 127 4.08 8.72 -5.89
C PHE A 127 4.80 10.01 -5.52
N ASP A 128 5.82 9.91 -4.67
CA ASP A 128 6.73 10.98 -4.29
C ASP A 128 8.11 10.36 -3.95
N PRO A 129 8.88 9.94 -4.97
CA PRO A 129 10.16 9.28 -4.75
C PRO A 129 11.17 10.12 -3.94
N PRO A 130 11.28 11.44 -4.12
CA PRO A 130 12.16 12.25 -3.27
C PRO A 130 11.82 12.18 -1.79
N LYS A 131 10.53 12.32 -1.44
CA LYS A 131 10.06 12.26 -0.05
C LYS A 131 10.24 10.85 0.56
N ALA A 132 9.97 9.80 -0.21
CA ALA A 132 10.21 8.43 0.22
C ALA A 132 11.69 8.15 0.48
N LYS A 133 12.57 8.68 -0.37
CA LYS A 133 14.02 8.59 -0.24
C LYS A 133 14.52 9.31 1.01
N GLU A 134 14.03 10.51 1.28
CA GLU A 134 14.37 11.27 2.49
C GLU A 134 13.95 10.50 3.75
N ALA A 135 12.73 9.98 3.80
CA ALA A 135 12.25 9.16 4.91
C ALA A 135 13.13 7.91 5.13
N ALA A 136 13.55 7.25 4.05
CA ALA A 136 14.42 6.10 4.12
C ALA A 136 15.82 6.46 4.64
N PHE A 137 16.41 7.56 4.20
CA PHE A 137 17.69 8.04 4.72
C PHE A 137 17.64 8.30 6.23
N ALA A 138 16.59 8.97 6.70
CA ALA A 138 16.43 9.21 8.13
C ALA A 138 16.38 7.92 8.98
N MET A 139 15.84 6.83 8.43
CA MET A 139 15.83 5.52 9.12
C MET A 139 17.19 4.83 9.05
N ILE A 140 17.87 4.89 7.91
CA ILE A 140 19.20 4.31 7.71
C ILE A 140 20.20 5.01 8.63
N ASP A 141 20.13 6.33 8.75
CA ASP A 141 21.02 7.13 9.63
C ASP A 141 20.79 6.81 11.12
N LYS A 142 19.60 6.28 11.49
CA LYS A 142 19.29 5.73 12.82
C LYS A 142 19.67 4.26 13.00
N GLY A 143 20.31 3.66 11.97
CA GLY A 143 20.88 2.33 12.04
C GLY A 143 20.06 1.22 11.37
N ALA A 144 19.02 1.53 10.62
CA ALA A 144 18.33 0.52 9.80
C ALA A 144 19.29 0.02 8.72
N ASP A 145 19.42 -1.30 8.56
CA ASP A 145 20.27 -1.93 7.57
C ASP A 145 19.47 -2.64 6.47
N ILE A 146 18.17 -2.77 6.65
CA ILE A 146 17.22 -3.25 5.65
C ILE A 146 16.04 -2.27 5.56
N MET A 147 15.57 -2.01 4.34
CA MET A 147 14.43 -1.17 4.05
C MET A 147 13.31 -1.98 3.37
N TYR A 148 12.08 -1.91 3.90
CA TYR A 148 10.89 -2.35 3.19
C TYR A 148 10.38 -1.23 2.30
N ALA A 149 10.49 -1.45 0.99
CA ALA A 149 10.26 -0.46 -0.05
C ALA A 149 8.84 -0.57 -0.63
N GLU A 150 7.84 -0.18 0.14
CA GLU A 150 6.45 -0.13 -0.36
C GLU A 150 6.28 1.02 -1.35
N ARG A 151 7.15 2.05 -1.30
CA ARG A 151 7.13 3.21 -2.22
C ARG A 151 8.42 3.35 -3.03
N PHE A 152 8.29 3.92 -4.24
CA PHE A 152 9.41 4.26 -5.09
C PHE A 152 10.34 5.27 -4.42
N GLY A 153 11.66 5.11 -4.61
CA GLY A 153 12.70 5.93 -4.01
C GLY A 153 13.35 5.31 -2.77
N VAL A 154 12.68 4.40 -2.08
CA VAL A 154 13.23 3.72 -0.88
C VAL A 154 14.39 2.81 -1.25
N SER A 155 14.24 2.02 -2.31
CA SER A 155 15.31 1.14 -2.81
C SER A 155 16.53 1.94 -3.29
N ASP A 156 16.32 3.12 -3.90
CA ASP A 156 17.40 4.01 -4.30
C ASP A 156 18.18 4.52 -3.09
N ALA A 157 17.47 4.94 -2.04
CA ALA A 157 18.10 5.36 -0.79
C ALA A 157 18.96 4.25 -0.16
N ALA A 158 18.41 3.03 -0.10
CA ALA A 158 19.12 1.87 0.43
C ALA A 158 20.39 1.59 -0.38
N LYS A 159 20.29 1.59 -1.72
CA LYS A 159 21.42 1.40 -2.63
C LYS A 159 22.51 2.45 -2.42
N GLU A 160 22.16 3.73 -2.33
CA GLU A 160 23.11 4.83 -2.13
C GLU A 160 23.87 4.74 -0.79
N ARG A 161 23.25 4.15 0.22
CA ARG A 161 23.85 3.94 1.55
C ARG A 161 24.45 2.54 1.74
N GLY A 162 24.53 1.72 0.68
CA GLY A 162 25.04 0.34 0.76
C GLY A 162 24.21 -0.55 1.70
N LYS A 163 22.90 -0.31 1.77
CA LYS A 163 21.94 -1.08 2.57
C LYS A 163 21.07 -1.97 1.68
N LEU A 164 20.39 -2.92 2.30
CA LEU A 164 19.46 -3.80 1.60
C LEU A 164 18.07 -3.17 1.50
N ALA A 165 17.38 -3.49 0.42
CA ALA A 165 15.97 -3.17 0.24
C ALA A 165 15.21 -4.40 -0.25
N ILE A 166 13.95 -4.52 0.16
CA ILE A 166 13.02 -5.54 -0.26
C ILE A 166 11.64 -4.90 -0.41
N GLY A 167 10.90 -5.26 -1.48
CA GLY A 167 9.56 -4.73 -1.76
C GLY A 167 8.98 -5.34 -3.01
#